data_128369fda6cef79be17e1f728cfe3c29
#
_entry.id   128369fda6cef79be17e1f728cfe3c29
#
_cell.length_a   1.000
_cell.length_b   1.000
_cell.length_c   1.000
_cell.angle_alpha   90.00
_cell.angle_beta   90.00
_cell.angle_gamma   90.00
#
_symmetry.space_group_name_H-M   'P 1'
#
loop_
_entity.id
_entity.type
_entity.pdbx_description
1 polymer ?
#
loop_
_entity_poly.entity_id
_entity_poly.type
_entity_poly.pdbx_seq_one_letter_code
_entity_poly.pdbx_strand_id
1 'polypeptide(L)'
;MISESYLKQQIELHTNPGYGVASLAFAPIVAKLMVDNQVKVISDYGAGKKNLEKALRGAGLEFEYRPYDPAFPEYGPAQEGEMVCCIDVLEHVEPEYIDAVLEDLRRIMPRIGFLSIHTGPAAKVLSDGRNAHLTQEPARWWLPRLCKYFEIHHLQHHQLMGQGFWVVVSANAQA
;
A
#
# COMPACT_ATOMS: atom_id res chain seq x y z
N MET A 1 -3.15 -1.71 11.70
CA MET A 1 -3.04 -1.13 13.06
C MET A 1 -2.68 0.35 12.96
N ILE A 2 -3.24 1.19 13.83
CA ILE A 2 -3.11 2.65 13.82
C ILE A 2 -3.55 3.17 15.18
N SER A 3 -2.89 4.20 15.73
CA SER A 3 -3.35 4.82 16.97
C SER A 3 -4.63 5.65 16.73
N GLU A 4 -5.44 5.80 17.77
CA GLU A 4 -6.71 6.55 17.68
C GLU A 4 -6.50 8.02 17.30
N SER A 5 -5.45 8.64 17.83
CA SER A 5 -5.10 10.02 17.54
C SER A 5 -4.67 10.21 16.08
N TYR A 6 -3.88 9.28 15.54
CA TYR A 6 -3.43 9.35 14.15
C TYR A 6 -4.55 8.99 13.16
N LEU A 7 -5.43 8.05 13.51
CA LEU A 7 -6.61 7.73 12.71
C LEU A 7 -7.48 8.96 12.44
N LYS A 8 -7.72 9.79 13.46
CA LYS A 8 -8.48 11.05 13.29
C LYS A 8 -7.82 11.99 12.27
N GLN A 9 -6.49 12.08 12.29
CA GLN A 9 -5.74 12.90 11.35
C GLN A 9 -5.78 12.32 9.91
N GLN A 10 -5.74 11.00 9.76
CA GLN A 10 -5.90 10.35 8.46
C GLN A 10 -7.29 10.58 7.87
N ILE A 11 -8.34 10.48 8.67
CA ILE A 11 -9.71 10.79 8.24
C ILE A 11 -9.79 12.25 7.76
N GLU A 12 -9.19 13.19 8.49
CA GLU A 12 -9.13 14.60 8.10
C GLU A 12 -8.39 14.80 6.76
N LEU A 13 -7.21 14.17 6.58
CA LEU A 13 -6.45 14.24 5.32
C LEU A 13 -7.26 13.71 4.13
N HIS A 14 -8.04 12.66 4.32
CA HIS A 14 -8.86 12.08 3.26
C HIS A 14 -10.03 12.98 2.81
N THR A 15 -10.37 14.03 3.54
CA THR A 15 -11.31 15.06 3.06
C THR A 15 -10.74 15.88 1.90
N ASN A 16 -9.41 15.94 1.77
CA ASN A 16 -8.73 16.62 0.65
C ASN A 16 -8.79 15.72 -0.60
N PRO A 17 -9.39 16.18 -1.72
CA PRO A 17 -9.48 15.38 -2.94
C PRO A 17 -8.11 15.04 -3.56
N GLY A 18 -7.07 15.85 -3.34
CA GLY A 18 -5.70 15.63 -3.80
C GLY A 18 -4.87 14.72 -2.90
N TYR A 19 -5.43 14.09 -1.86
CA TYR A 19 -4.76 13.12 -1.01
C TYR A 19 -5.13 11.68 -1.40
N GLY A 20 -4.16 10.76 -1.34
CA GLY A 20 -4.37 9.34 -1.67
C GLY A 20 -4.56 9.08 -3.18
N VAL A 21 -3.80 9.78 -4.03
CA VAL A 21 -3.89 9.65 -5.49
C VAL A 21 -2.72 8.86 -6.11
N ALA A 22 -1.73 8.46 -5.32
CA ALA A 22 -0.52 7.78 -5.79
C ALA A 22 -0.82 6.49 -6.57
N SER A 23 -1.84 5.74 -6.15
CA SER A 23 -2.25 4.50 -6.81
C SER A 23 -2.60 4.67 -8.30
N LEU A 24 -3.00 5.86 -8.74
CA LEU A 24 -3.24 6.16 -10.16
C LEU A 24 -1.96 6.03 -11.00
N ALA A 25 -0.82 6.46 -10.46
CA ALA A 25 0.48 6.37 -11.16
C ALA A 25 0.98 4.93 -11.29
N PHE A 26 0.62 4.05 -10.36
CA PHE A 26 1.02 2.65 -10.34
C PHE A 26 0.01 1.70 -11.01
N ALA A 27 -1.21 2.17 -11.28
CA ALA A 27 -2.26 1.34 -11.87
C ALA A 27 -1.83 0.61 -13.17
N PRO A 28 -1.06 1.20 -14.11
CA PRO A 28 -0.59 0.48 -15.30
C PRO A 28 0.32 -0.70 -14.97
N ILE A 29 1.16 -0.60 -13.93
CA ILE A 29 2.05 -1.69 -13.50
C ILE A 29 1.22 -2.80 -12.86
N VAL A 30 0.28 -2.43 -11.97
CA VAL A 30 -0.65 -3.38 -11.34
C VAL A 30 -1.48 -4.10 -12.40
N ALA A 31 -2.04 -3.38 -13.39
CA ALA A 31 -2.80 -3.96 -14.48
C ALA A 31 -1.99 -5.01 -15.25
N LYS A 32 -0.74 -4.70 -15.58
CA LYS A 32 0.16 -5.65 -16.25
C LYS A 32 0.40 -6.89 -15.39
N LEU A 33 0.70 -6.73 -14.10
CA LEU A 33 0.90 -7.85 -13.17
C LEU A 33 -0.36 -8.73 -13.04
N MET A 34 -1.55 -8.12 -13.01
CA MET A 34 -2.82 -8.84 -13.00
C MET A 34 -2.99 -9.74 -14.24
N VAL A 35 -2.71 -9.18 -15.42
CA VAL A 35 -2.83 -9.94 -16.69
C VAL A 35 -1.80 -11.06 -16.75
N ASP A 36 -0.53 -10.76 -16.48
CA ASP A 36 0.57 -11.71 -16.54
C ASP A 36 0.38 -12.90 -15.56
N ASN A 37 -0.24 -12.65 -14.41
CA ASN A 37 -0.47 -13.63 -13.36
C ASN A 37 -1.92 -14.16 -13.30
N GLN A 38 -2.78 -13.78 -14.24
CA GLN A 38 -4.20 -14.17 -14.31
C GLN A 38 -4.97 -13.90 -13.00
N VAL A 39 -4.68 -12.75 -12.36
CA VAL A 39 -5.30 -12.34 -11.09
C VAL A 39 -6.76 -11.94 -11.31
N LYS A 40 -7.65 -12.48 -10.47
CA LYS A 40 -9.08 -12.18 -10.47
C LYS A 40 -9.59 -11.58 -9.16
N VAL A 41 -8.79 -11.62 -8.09
CA VAL A 41 -9.14 -11.06 -6.78
C VAL A 41 -8.00 -10.18 -6.30
N ILE A 42 -8.27 -8.88 -6.11
CA ILE A 42 -7.32 -7.92 -5.53
C ILE A 42 -7.75 -7.54 -4.13
N SER A 43 -6.83 -7.61 -3.17
CA SER A 43 -6.91 -6.92 -1.89
C SER A 43 -6.10 -5.63 -1.96
N ASP A 44 -6.72 -4.50 -1.67
CA ASP A 44 -6.07 -3.18 -1.69
C ASP A 44 -5.96 -2.66 -0.25
N TYR A 45 -4.76 -2.74 0.30
CA TYR A 45 -4.43 -2.35 1.68
C TYR A 45 -4.01 -0.88 1.71
N GLY A 46 -4.82 -0.04 2.36
CA GLY A 46 -4.72 1.41 2.27
C GLY A 46 -5.44 1.95 1.02
N ALA A 47 -6.62 1.40 0.72
CA ALA A 47 -7.38 1.65 -0.50
C ALA A 47 -7.85 3.11 -0.67
N GLY A 48 -7.88 3.89 0.43
CA GLY A 48 -8.34 5.26 0.42
C GLY A 48 -9.66 5.42 -0.32
N LYS A 49 -9.67 6.25 -1.36
CA LYS A 49 -10.86 6.55 -2.18
C LYS A 49 -11.08 5.53 -3.32
N LYS A 50 -10.47 4.35 -3.25
CA LYS A 50 -10.55 3.29 -4.29
C LYS A 50 -10.09 3.77 -5.68
N ASN A 51 -9.08 4.61 -5.71
CA ASN A 51 -8.57 5.15 -6.98
C ASN A 51 -7.91 4.04 -7.84
N LEU A 52 -7.27 3.05 -7.22
CA LEU A 52 -6.74 1.88 -7.92
C LEU A 52 -7.86 1.11 -8.62
N GLU A 53 -8.96 0.79 -7.91
CA GLU A 53 -10.13 0.11 -8.51
C GLU A 53 -10.65 0.85 -9.74
N LYS A 54 -10.88 2.16 -9.59
CA LYS A 54 -11.40 3.00 -10.69
C LYS A 54 -10.50 2.97 -11.92
N ALA A 55 -9.16 3.07 -11.71
CA ALA A 55 -8.19 3.05 -12.80
C ALA A 55 -8.14 1.68 -13.51
N LEU A 56 -8.13 0.58 -12.75
CA LEU A 56 -8.09 -0.77 -13.31
C LEU A 56 -9.38 -1.13 -14.07
N ARG A 57 -10.55 -0.77 -13.53
CA ARG A 57 -11.83 -0.93 -14.24
C ARG A 57 -11.91 -0.04 -15.49
N GLY A 58 -11.39 1.19 -15.40
CA GLY A 58 -11.26 2.10 -16.55
C GLY A 58 -10.36 1.54 -17.66
N ALA A 59 -9.40 0.69 -17.33
CA ALA A 59 -8.57 -0.05 -18.27
C ALA A 59 -9.24 -1.34 -18.82
N GLY A 60 -10.50 -1.61 -18.48
CA GLY A 60 -11.28 -2.74 -18.98
C GLY A 60 -11.04 -4.05 -18.24
N LEU A 61 -10.42 -4.03 -17.06
CA LEU A 61 -10.19 -5.25 -16.26
C LEU A 61 -11.44 -5.61 -15.44
N GLU A 62 -11.77 -6.90 -15.41
CA GLU A 62 -12.81 -7.47 -14.58
C GLU A 62 -12.20 -8.29 -13.45
N PHE A 63 -12.54 -7.95 -12.20
CA PHE A 63 -11.98 -8.56 -11.00
C PHE A 63 -12.87 -8.30 -9.79
N GLU A 64 -12.71 -9.12 -8.75
CA GLU A 64 -13.22 -8.85 -7.41
C GLU A 64 -12.25 -7.91 -6.69
N TYR A 65 -12.78 -6.88 -6.03
CA TYR A 65 -11.99 -5.89 -5.31
C TYR A 65 -12.34 -5.88 -3.83
N ARG A 66 -11.33 -6.04 -2.99
CA ARG A 66 -11.41 -6.12 -1.52
C ARG A 66 -10.64 -4.95 -0.91
N PRO A 67 -11.27 -3.79 -0.73
CA PRO A 67 -10.61 -2.64 -0.12
C PRO A 67 -10.44 -2.83 1.39
N TYR A 68 -9.35 -2.29 1.91
CA TYR A 68 -9.14 -2.09 3.33
C TYR A 68 -8.46 -0.74 3.56
N ASP A 69 -8.99 0.05 4.50
CA ASP A 69 -8.36 1.28 4.96
C ASP A 69 -8.92 1.65 6.33
N PRO A 70 -8.08 1.88 7.36
CA PRO A 70 -8.57 2.27 8.69
C PRO A 70 -9.40 3.57 8.69
N ALA A 71 -9.12 4.50 7.75
CA ALA A 71 -9.88 5.76 7.63
C ALA A 71 -11.27 5.59 7.00
N PHE A 72 -11.58 4.38 6.47
CA PHE A 72 -12.85 4.02 5.82
C PHE A 72 -13.43 2.74 6.46
N PRO A 73 -13.97 2.83 7.68
CA PRO A 73 -14.41 1.66 8.44
C PRO A 73 -15.50 0.83 7.74
N GLU A 74 -16.22 1.42 6.79
CA GLU A 74 -17.22 0.74 5.97
C GLU A 74 -16.63 -0.35 5.05
N TYR A 75 -15.32 -0.39 4.83
CA TYR A 75 -14.67 -1.44 4.03
C TYR A 75 -14.50 -2.75 4.82
N GLY A 76 -14.60 -2.68 6.15
CA GLY A 76 -14.40 -3.84 7.02
C GLY A 76 -12.92 -4.22 7.19
N PRO A 77 -12.65 -5.43 7.69
CA PRO A 77 -11.29 -5.91 7.91
C PRO A 77 -10.56 -6.25 6.60
N ALA A 78 -9.23 -6.23 6.65
CA ALA A 78 -8.39 -6.67 5.53
C ALA A 78 -8.66 -8.15 5.19
N GLN A 79 -8.88 -8.44 3.92
CA GLN A 79 -9.22 -9.76 3.39
C GLN A 79 -8.10 -10.27 2.47
N GLU A 80 -8.00 -11.60 2.34
CA GLU A 80 -7.07 -12.22 1.38
C GLU A 80 -7.41 -11.79 -0.05
N GLY A 81 -6.38 -11.72 -0.90
CA GLY A 81 -6.52 -11.50 -2.34
C GLY A 81 -5.47 -12.30 -3.09
N GLU A 82 -5.77 -12.78 -4.28
CA GLU A 82 -4.76 -13.42 -5.15
C GLU A 82 -3.57 -12.48 -5.39
N MET A 83 -3.84 -11.18 -5.45
CA MET A 83 -2.85 -10.11 -5.42
C MET A 83 -3.18 -9.12 -4.31
N VAL A 84 -2.19 -8.78 -3.50
CA VAL A 84 -2.29 -7.74 -2.48
C VAL A 84 -1.54 -6.50 -2.96
N CYS A 85 -2.23 -5.37 -3.04
CA CYS A 85 -1.64 -4.07 -3.31
C CYS A 85 -1.52 -3.27 -2.01
N CYS A 86 -0.37 -2.63 -1.78
CA CYS A 86 -0.14 -1.68 -0.70
C CYS A 86 0.71 -0.55 -1.28
N ILE A 87 0.05 0.53 -1.68
CA ILE A 87 0.63 1.56 -2.53
C ILE A 87 0.68 2.88 -1.80
N ASP A 88 1.90 3.36 -1.48
CA ASP A 88 2.12 4.64 -0.80
C ASP A 88 1.41 4.67 0.57
N VAL A 89 1.63 3.62 1.38
CA VAL A 89 0.96 3.39 2.66
C VAL A 89 1.97 3.19 3.80
N LEU A 90 3.01 2.36 3.59
CA LEU A 90 3.91 1.93 4.67
C LEU A 90 4.68 3.09 5.30
N GLU A 91 5.03 4.11 4.54
CA GLU A 91 5.67 5.34 5.00
C GLU A 91 4.75 6.20 5.88
N HIS A 92 3.43 6.01 5.78
CA HIS A 92 2.44 6.65 6.64
C HIS A 92 2.18 5.88 7.94
N VAL A 93 2.61 4.63 8.03
CA VAL A 93 2.42 3.82 9.25
C VAL A 93 3.30 4.35 10.37
N GLU A 94 2.73 4.46 11.58
CA GLU A 94 3.48 4.79 12.78
C GLU A 94 4.59 3.75 13.00
N PRO A 95 5.84 4.15 13.29
CA PRO A 95 7.00 3.24 13.30
C PRO A 95 6.82 1.98 14.14
N GLU A 96 6.12 2.09 15.27
CA GLU A 96 5.83 0.99 16.19
C GLU A 96 4.86 -0.06 15.62
N TYR A 97 4.09 0.26 14.58
CA TYR A 97 3.13 -0.66 13.96
C TYR A 97 3.62 -1.25 12.63
N ILE A 98 4.77 -0.83 12.10
CA ILE A 98 5.27 -1.29 10.80
C ILE A 98 5.38 -2.82 10.72
N ASP A 99 6.04 -3.46 11.69
CA ASP A 99 6.20 -4.91 11.69
C ASP A 99 4.86 -5.65 11.77
N ALA A 100 3.90 -5.12 12.53
CA ALA A 100 2.56 -5.69 12.63
C ALA A 100 1.73 -5.51 11.34
N VAL A 101 1.92 -4.40 10.64
CA VAL A 101 1.30 -4.17 9.32
C VAL A 101 1.92 -5.10 8.26
N LEU A 102 3.24 -5.30 8.29
CA LEU A 102 3.91 -6.24 7.38
C LEU A 102 3.45 -7.68 7.61
N GLU A 103 3.25 -8.10 8.86
CA GLU A 103 2.68 -9.41 9.20
C GLU A 103 1.23 -9.55 8.73
N ASP A 104 0.41 -8.50 8.86
CA ASP A 104 -0.97 -8.52 8.39
C ASP A 104 -1.03 -8.62 6.85
N LEU A 105 -0.17 -7.88 6.14
CA LEU A 105 0.00 -7.99 4.69
C LEU A 105 0.42 -9.40 4.27
N ARG A 106 1.39 -10.02 4.98
CA ARG A 106 1.83 -11.40 4.74
C ARG A 106 0.67 -12.38 4.88
N ARG A 107 -0.13 -12.24 5.94
CA ARG A 107 -1.27 -13.11 6.25
C ARG A 107 -2.33 -13.14 5.15
N ILE A 108 -2.58 -11.99 4.50
CA ILE A 108 -3.62 -11.86 3.47
C ILE A 108 -3.10 -12.08 2.03
N MET A 109 -1.80 -12.40 1.87
CA MET A 109 -1.12 -12.52 0.57
C MET A 109 -0.80 -13.99 0.23
N PRO A 110 -1.75 -14.78 -0.30
CA PRO A 110 -1.49 -16.18 -0.64
C PRO A 110 -0.60 -16.38 -1.87
N ARG A 111 -0.46 -15.39 -2.77
CA ARG A 111 0.27 -15.56 -4.03
C ARG A 111 1.27 -14.46 -4.32
N ILE A 112 0.82 -13.24 -4.59
CA ILE A 112 1.64 -12.14 -5.08
C ILE A 112 1.24 -10.82 -4.41
N GLY A 113 2.22 -9.96 -4.17
CA GLY A 113 2.02 -8.59 -3.68
C GLY A 113 2.72 -7.56 -4.54
N PHE A 114 2.12 -6.39 -4.62
CA PHE A 114 2.72 -5.18 -5.14
C PHE A 114 2.76 -4.12 -4.04
N LEU A 115 3.96 -3.78 -3.58
CA LEU A 115 4.15 -2.78 -2.52
C LEU A 115 4.94 -1.61 -3.10
N SER A 116 4.47 -0.38 -2.94
CA SER A 116 5.27 0.82 -3.21
C SER A 116 5.49 1.61 -1.94
N ILE A 117 6.68 2.18 -1.80
CA ILE A 117 7.09 2.94 -0.62
C ILE A 117 7.78 4.23 -1.08
N HIS A 118 7.28 5.36 -0.62
CA HIS A 118 7.94 6.65 -0.81
C HIS A 118 9.03 6.83 0.28
N THR A 119 10.22 7.27 -0.12
CA THR A 119 11.39 7.35 0.79
C THR A 119 11.72 8.76 1.27
N GLY A 120 11.01 9.76 0.76
CA GLY A 120 11.17 11.17 1.14
C GLY A 120 9.97 11.74 1.88
N PRO A 121 9.96 13.04 2.14
CA PRO A 121 8.85 13.70 2.81
C PRO A 121 7.60 13.78 1.92
N ALA A 122 6.43 13.67 2.53
CA ALA A 122 5.17 14.00 1.89
C ALA A 122 5.04 15.51 1.65
N ALA A 123 4.25 15.88 0.65
CA ALA A 123 3.83 17.27 0.46
C ALA A 123 2.82 17.76 1.52
N LYS A 124 2.24 16.84 2.31
CA LYS A 124 1.23 17.14 3.33
C LYS A 124 1.82 17.07 4.73
N VAL A 125 1.29 17.93 5.59
CA VAL A 125 1.60 18.01 7.02
C VAL A 125 0.33 17.67 7.80
N LEU A 126 0.48 16.92 8.88
CA LEU A 126 -0.59 16.56 9.80
C LEU A 126 -1.02 17.76 10.64
N SER A 127 -2.19 17.71 11.26
CA SER A 127 -2.69 18.77 12.12
C SER A 127 -1.83 19.03 13.38
N ASP A 128 -1.00 18.04 13.78
CA ASP A 128 -0.02 18.18 14.86
C ASP A 128 1.36 18.69 14.41
N GLY A 129 1.54 19.05 13.14
CA GLY A 129 2.77 19.59 12.58
C GLY A 129 3.77 18.55 12.07
N ARG A 130 3.53 17.24 12.26
CA ARG A 130 4.37 16.19 11.68
C ARG A 130 4.17 16.10 10.17
N ASN A 131 5.20 15.64 9.44
CA ASN A 131 5.04 15.28 8.04
C ASN A 131 4.12 14.05 7.92
N ALA A 132 3.29 13.99 6.87
CA ALA A 132 2.38 12.86 6.69
C ALA A 132 3.10 11.53 6.41
N HIS A 133 4.33 11.56 5.87
CA HIS A 133 5.23 10.40 5.87
C HIS A 133 5.93 10.33 7.22
N LEU A 134 5.45 9.46 8.11
CA LEU A 134 6.03 9.28 9.44
C LEU A 134 7.38 8.58 9.40
N THR A 135 7.59 7.74 8.37
CA THR A 135 8.82 6.98 8.16
C THR A 135 9.47 7.37 6.82
N GLN A 136 10.45 8.29 6.87
CA GLN A 136 11.16 8.82 5.70
C GLN A 136 12.54 8.15 5.58
N GLU A 137 12.56 6.84 5.31
CA GLU A 137 13.76 6.04 5.33
C GLU A 137 14.13 5.51 3.94
N PRO A 138 15.44 5.38 3.62
CA PRO A 138 15.88 4.86 2.33
C PRO A 138 15.57 3.37 2.15
N ALA A 139 15.60 2.87 0.91
CA ALA A 139 15.33 1.46 0.59
C ALA A 139 16.17 0.49 1.44
N ARG A 140 17.45 0.81 1.74
CA ARG A 140 18.32 -0.03 2.60
C ARG A 140 17.78 -0.23 4.03
N TRP A 141 16.91 0.65 4.50
CA TRP A 141 16.24 0.52 5.80
C TRP A 141 14.99 -0.38 5.70
N TRP A 142 14.24 -0.25 4.60
CA TRP A 142 13.02 -1.01 4.34
C TRP A 142 13.28 -2.46 3.95
N LEU A 143 14.25 -2.70 3.06
CA LEU A 143 14.48 -4.02 2.47
C LEU A 143 14.74 -5.14 3.50
N PRO A 144 15.58 -4.95 4.54
CA PRO A 144 15.76 -5.99 5.56
C PRO A 144 14.48 -6.31 6.32
N ARG A 145 13.58 -5.34 6.49
CA ARG A 145 12.28 -5.55 7.13
C ARG A 145 11.32 -6.31 6.22
N LEU A 146 11.23 -5.91 4.97
CA LEU A 146 10.42 -6.63 3.98
C LEU A 146 10.86 -8.08 3.84
N CYS A 147 12.16 -8.36 3.79
CA CYS A 147 12.71 -9.71 3.67
C CYS A 147 12.41 -10.65 4.87
N LYS A 148 11.99 -10.12 6.02
CA LYS A 148 11.51 -10.98 7.12
C LYS A 148 10.17 -11.65 6.81
N TYR A 149 9.33 -10.99 6.01
CA TYR A 149 7.95 -11.37 5.75
C TYR A 149 7.72 -11.86 4.33
N PHE A 150 8.56 -11.42 3.39
CA PHE A 150 8.36 -11.60 1.96
C PHE A 150 9.61 -12.06 1.24
N GLU A 151 9.42 -12.91 0.23
CA GLU A 151 10.38 -13.12 -0.86
C GLU A 151 10.23 -12.01 -1.88
N ILE A 152 11.34 -11.33 -2.24
CA ILE A 152 11.33 -10.22 -3.21
C ILE A 152 11.67 -10.76 -4.59
N HIS A 153 10.73 -10.73 -5.52
CA HIS A 153 10.90 -11.18 -6.90
C HIS A 153 11.37 -10.08 -7.84
N HIS A 154 11.00 -8.83 -7.53
CA HIS A 154 11.40 -7.67 -8.31
C HIS A 154 11.50 -6.44 -7.42
N LEU A 155 12.47 -5.56 -7.73
CA LEU A 155 12.65 -4.26 -7.09
C LEU A 155 12.97 -3.22 -8.15
N GLN A 156 12.29 -2.09 -8.10
CA GLN A 156 12.51 -0.96 -8.99
C GLN A 156 12.46 0.35 -8.22
N HIS A 157 13.53 1.14 -8.32
CA HIS A 157 13.50 2.54 -7.90
C HIS A 157 12.72 3.39 -8.89
N HIS A 158 12.05 4.42 -8.39
CA HIS A 158 11.26 5.33 -9.22
C HIS A 158 11.28 6.77 -8.71
N GLN A 159 10.78 7.66 -9.56
CA GLN A 159 10.52 9.08 -9.27
C GLN A 159 9.02 9.42 -9.47
N LEU A 160 8.17 8.40 -9.53
CA LEU A 160 6.72 8.57 -9.65
C LEU A 160 6.17 9.14 -8.33
N MET A 161 5.49 10.27 -8.41
CA MET A 161 4.94 10.97 -7.22
C MET A 161 6.01 11.33 -6.17
N GLY A 162 7.31 11.37 -6.54
CA GLY A 162 8.45 11.57 -5.67
C GLY A 162 9.42 10.38 -5.66
N GLN A 163 10.46 10.46 -4.82
CA GLN A 163 11.48 9.44 -4.75
C GLN A 163 11.01 8.23 -3.94
N GLY A 164 11.09 7.04 -4.52
CA GLY A 164 10.70 5.81 -3.84
C GLY A 164 11.15 4.56 -4.58
N PHE A 165 10.59 3.44 -4.18
CA PHE A 165 10.74 2.16 -4.85
C PHE A 165 9.46 1.34 -4.73
N TRP A 166 9.30 0.37 -5.63
CA TRP A 166 8.27 -0.64 -5.51
C TRP A 166 8.88 -2.04 -5.63
N VAL A 167 8.21 -2.99 -5.05
CA VAL A 167 8.60 -4.40 -5.08
C VAL A 167 7.42 -5.28 -5.49
N VAL A 168 7.74 -6.36 -6.20
CA VAL A 168 6.85 -7.50 -6.37
C VAL A 168 7.32 -8.58 -5.42
N VAL A 169 6.41 -9.09 -4.61
CA VAL A 169 6.73 -10.01 -3.52
C VAL A 169 5.77 -11.20 -3.46
N SER A 170 6.16 -12.23 -2.74
CA SER A 170 5.24 -13.26 -2.20
C SER A 170 5.49 -13.44 -0.71
N ALA A 171 4.49 -13.95 0.01
CA ALA A 171 4.66 -14.23 1.43
C ALA A 171 5.72 -15.32 1.65
N ASN A 172 6.62 -15.14 2.63
CA ASN A 172 7.52 -16.19 3.05
C ASN A 172 6.72 -17.36 3.64
N ALA A 173 7.16 -18.59 3.38
CA ALA A 173 6.67 -19.74 4.13
C ALA A 173 6.91 -19.48 5.64
N GLN A 174 5.93 -19.86 6.47
CA GLN A 174 6.16 -19.82 7.92
C GLN A 174 7.31 -20.77 8.25
N ALA A 175 8.33 -20.27 8.93
CA ALA A 175 9.39 -21.09 9.49
C ALA A 175 8.84 -21.91 10.66
#